data_22d6f6ba247f5d25f9bf678ffd1f9f46
#
_entry.id   22d6f6ba247f5d25f9bf678ffd1f9f46
#
_cell.length_a   1.000
_cell.length_b   1.000
_cell.length_c   1.000
_cell.angle_alpha   90.00
_cell.angle_beta   90.00
_cell.angle_gamma   90.00
#
_symmetry.space_group_name_H-M   'P 1'
#
loop_
_entity.id
_entity.type
_entity.pdbx_description
1 polymer ?
#
loop_
_entity_poly.entity_id
_entity_poly.type
_entity_poly.pdbx_seq_one_letter_code
_entity_poly.pdbx_strand_id
1 'polypeptide(L)'
;MQYTEGQLGRVFVVRIDDGEDMLVTLRQFIQDKGVQAGSIVFIGALKEGRMVTGPEEPVYPPVPHFVMFEGGWEVFGVGTIVPDKDGPHIHYHASVGRAGTALTGCLRETAVTYLVIEAVIYEITGLSARREFDEKTQLELTVLGNPGEGEKDGEAGPEEKEEHPALPEEKKEEKSELPGGLADIIRDLTRRPPT
;
A
#
# COMPACT_ATOMS: atom_id res chain seq x y z
N MET A 1 1.44 -20.06 1.58
CA MET A 1 0.89 -19.10 0.58
C MET A 1 -0.58 -19.41 0.39
N GLN A 2 -1.46 -18.38 0.38
CA GLN A 2 -2.88 -18.52 0.06
C GLN A 2 -3.16 -17.88 -1.30
N TYR A 3 -4.12 -18.37 -2.06
CA TYR A 3 -4.58 -17.76 -3.30
C TYR A 3 -6.06 -18.07 -3.55
N THR A 4 -6.69 -17.25 -4.36
CA THR A 4 -8.03 -17.48 -4.91
C THR A 4 -8.05 -16.97 -6.34
N GLU A 5 -8.87 -17.56 -7.19
CA GLU A 5 -9.02 -17.17 -8.59
C GLU A 5 -10.34 -16.42 -8.78
N GLY A 6 -10.34 -15.41 -9.64
CA GLY A 6 -11.51 -14.62 -9.98
C GLY A 6 -11.47 -14.16 -11.42
N GLN A 7 -12.47 -13.40 -11.82
CA GLN A 7 -12.63 -12.85 -13.15
C GLN A 7 -12.75 -11.34 -13.09
N LEU A 8 -12.25 -10.64 -14.12
CA LEU A 8 -12.45 -9.21 -14.26
C LEU A 8 -13.95 -8.92 -14.48
N GLY A 9 -14.51 -8.11 -13.58
CA GLY A 9 -15.86 -7.60 -13.66
C GLY A 9 -15.92 -6.23 -14.33
N ARG A 10 -16.62 -5.28 -13.71
CA ARG A 10 -16.75 -3.91 -14.20
C ARG A 10 -15.46 -3.13 -13.99
N VAL A 11 -15.21 -2.19 -14.90
CA VAL A 11 -14.13 -1.20 -14.74
C VAL A 11 -14.75 0.18 -14.60
N PHE A 12 -14.28 0.95 -13.61
CA PHE A 12 -14.73 2.32 -13.40
C PHE A 12 -13.54 3.26 -13.49
N VAL A 13 -13.75 4.40 -14.14
CA VAL A 13 -12.85 5.54 -14.10
C VAL A 13 -13.53 6.62 -13.27
N VAL A 14 -12.90 7.03 -12.18
CA VAL A 14 -13.46 7.97 -11.20
C VAL A 14 -12.55 9.17 -11.11
N ARG A 15 -13.12 10.36 -11.19
CA ARG A 15 -12.45 11.62 -10.90
C ARG A 15 -12.95 12.14 -9.56
N ILE A 16 -12.05 12.58 -8.70
CA ILE A 16 -12.32 13.19 -7.40
C ILE A 16 -11.81 14.63 -7.48
N ASP A 17 -12.67 15.58 -7.16
CA ASP A 17 -12.41 17.01 -7.33
C ASP A 17 -11.66 17.60 -6.12
N ASP A 18 -11.11 18.80 -6.30
CA ASP A 18 -10.38 19.53 -5.26
C ASP A 18 -11.20 19.70 -3.98
N GLY A 19 -10.59 19.42 -2.86
CA GLY A 19 -11.20 19.53 -1.53
C GLY A 19 -11.97 18.31 -1.04
N GLU A 20 -12.25 17.34 -1.91
CA GLU A 20 -12.86 16.08 -1.47
C GLU A 20 -11.81 15.18 -0.79
N ASP A 21 -12.23 14.46 0.26
CA ASP A 21 -11.39 13.41 0.85
C ASP A 21 -11.48 12.14 0.00
N MET A 22 -10.35 11.76 -0.62
CA MET A 22 -10.27 10.61 -1.51
C MET A 22 -10.70 9.30 -0.83
N LEU A 23 -10.32 9.10 0.45
CA LEU A 23 -10.62 7.85 1.15
C LEU A 23 -12.12 7.70 1.42
N VAL A 24 -12.77 8.81 1.78
CA VAL A 24 -14.22 8.85 2.03
C VAL A 24 -14.98 8.68 0.72
N THR A 25 -14.62 9.44 -0.31
CA THR A 25 -15.30 9.45 -1.62
C THR A 25 -15.23 8.08 -2.30
N LEU A 26 -14.04 7.45 -2.31
CA LEU A 26 -13.89 6.11 -2.91
C LEU A 26 -14.59 5.01 -2.11
N ARG A 27 -14.60 5.09 -0.79
CA ARG A 27 -15.37 4.15 0.04
C ARG A 27 -16.86 4.23 -0.27
N GLN A 28 -17.42 5.44 -0.31
CA GLN A 28 -18.82 5.65 -0.64
C GLN A 28 -19.13 5.12 -2.05
N PHE A 29 -18.27 5.43 -3.02
CA PHE A 29 -18.44 4.97 -4.40
C PHE A 29 -18.51 3.45 -4.53
N ILE A 30 -17.57 2.70 -3.92
CA ILE A 30 -17.58 1.23 -4.00
C ILE A 30 -18.80 0.62 -3.31
N GLN A 31 -19.28 1.23 -2.21
CA GLN A 31 -20.51 0.82 -1.53
C GLN A 31 -21.73 1.04 -2.42
N ASP A 32 -21.90 2.25 -3.00
CA ASP A 32 -23.02 2.60 -3.88
C ASP A 32 -23.06 1.73 -5.15
N LYS A 33 -21.90 1.34 -5.66
CA LYS A 33 -21.78 0.46 -6.84
C LYS A 33 -21.82 -1.02 -6.50
N GLY A 34 -21.81 -1.38 -5.21
CA GLY A 34 -21.81 -2.77 -4.74
C GLY A 34 -20.55 -3.56 -5.11
N VAL A 35 -19.40 -2.87 -5.25
CA VAL A 35 -18.11 -3.52 -5.54
C VAL A 35 -17.62 -4.21 -4.29
N GLN A 36 -17.61 -5.53 -4.27
CA GLN A 36 -17.22 -6.33 -3.10
C GLN A 36 -15.73 -6.62 -3.06
N ALA A 37 -15.12 -6.91 -4.22
CA ALA A 37 -13.70 -7.22 -4.31
C ALA A 37 -13.10 -6.60 -5.56
N GLY A 38 -11.80 -6.27 -5.50
CA GLY A 38 -11.14 -5.65 -6.63
C GLY A 38 -9.80 -5.01 -6.30
N SER A 39 -9.35 -4.22 -7.24
CA SER A 39 -8.14 -3.38 -7.10
C SER A 39 -8.43 -1.97 -7.59
N ILE A 40 -7.69 -1.02 -7.06
CA ILE A 40 -7.74 0.37 -7.47
C ILE A 40 -6.32 0.88 -7.73
N VAL A 41 -6.17 1.67 -8.78
CA VAL A 41 -4.96 2.43 -9.09
C VAL A 41 -5.35 3.89 -9.20
N PHE A 42 -4.55 4.79 -8.66
CA PHE A 42 -4.85 6.22 -8.69
C PHE A 42 -3.59 7.08 -8.84
N ILE A 43 -3.78 8.23 -9.47
CA ILE A 43 -2.80 9.29 -9.65
C ILE A 43 -3.44 10.65 -9.35
N GLY A 44 -2.61 11.66 -9.12
CA GLY A 44 -3.06 13.04 -8.93
C GLY A 44 -2.28 13.75 -7.84
N ALA A 45 -2.94 14.63 -7.09
CA ALA A 45 -2.30 15.36 -6.01
C ALA A 45 -3.17 15.44 -4.74
N LEU A 46 -2.50 15.50 -3.60
CA LEU A 46 -3.09 15.69 -2.28
C LEU A 46 -2.56 16.97 -1.63
N LYS A 47 -3.40 17.68 -0.88
CA LYS A 47 -2.99 18.84 -0.08
C LYS A 47 -2.81 18.54 1.40
N GLU A 48 -3.36 17.43 1.85
CA GLU A 48 -3.28 16.97 3.23
C GLU A 48 -3.47 15.47 3.27
N GLY A 49 -2.74 14.79 4.17
CA GLY A 49 -2.93 13.38 4.36
C GLY A 49 -2.16 12.82 5.56
N ARG A 50 -2.56 11.61 5.95
CA ARG A 50 -1.91 10.83 7.00
C ARG A 50 -1.52 9.47 6.49
N MET A 51 -0.28 9.06 6.76
CA MET A 51 0.28 7.79 6.32
C MET A 51 0.90 7.03 7.48
N VAL A 52 0.85 5.71 7.39
CA VAL A 52 1.72 4.81 8.17
C VAL A 52 2.89 4.42 7.27
N THR A 53 4.10 4.87 7.63
CA THR A 53 5.31 4.64 6.83
C THR A 53 6.10 3.40 7.29
N GLY A 54 5.45 2.52 8.03
CA GLY A 54 5.99 1.30 8.59
C GLY A 54 6.11 1.36 10.12
N PRO A 55 6.37 0.24 10.79
CA PRO A 55 6.78 0.21 12.19
C PRO A 55 8.27 0.53 12.31
N GLU A 56 8.71 0.99 13.48
CA GLU A 56 10.15 1.16 13.75
C GLU A 56 10.87 -0.20 13.79
N GLU A 57 10.19 -1.24 14.28
CA GLU A 57 10.73 -2.59 14.38
C GLU A 57 9.71 -3.61 13.85
N PRO A 58 10.19 -4.70 13.21
CA PRO A 58 9.33 -5.76 12.67
C PRO A 58 8.87 -6.74 13.77
N VAL A 59 8.19 -6.21 14.80
CA VAL A 59 7.64 -6.97 15.94
C VAL A 59 6.12 -7.12 15.85
N TYR A 60 5.55 -7.99 16.64
CA TYR A 60 4.10 -8.23 16.72
C TYR A 60 3.59 -7.97 18.14
N PRO A 61 2.49 -7.22 18.32
CA PRO A 61 1.82 -6.39 17.31
C PRO A 61 2.72 -5.23 16.84
N PRO A 62 2.61 -4.79 15.58
CA PRO A 62 3.41 -3.70 15.06
C PRO A 62 2.97 -2.36 15.66
N VAL A 63 3.93 -1.51 16.01
CA VAL A 63 3.65 -0.13 16.44
C VAL A 63 3.73 0.78 15.21
N PRO A 64 2.62 1.35 14.72
CA PRO A 64 2.62 2.12 13.49
C PRO A 64 3.33 3.46 13.66
N HIS A 65 4.20 3.80 12.71
CA HIS A 65 4.81 5.12 12.62
C HIS A 65 3.96 6.01 11.69
N PHE A 66 3.23 6.95 12.29
CA PHE A 66 2.40 7.89 11.56
C PHE A 66 3.18 9.12 11.11
N VAL A 67 2.97 9.52 9.86
CA VAL A 67 3.46 10.76 9.28
C VAL A 67 2.29 11.54 8.69
N MET A 68 2.19 12.81 9.03
CA MET A 68 1.27 13.76 8.38
C MET A 68 2.03 14.58 7.35
N PHE A 69 1.34 14.94 6.27
CA PHE A 69 1.87 15.85 5.26
C PHE A 69 0.83 16.88 4.88
N GLU A 70 1.30 18.11 4.59
CA GLU A 70 0.49 19.25 4.16
C GLU A 70 1.15 19.98 3.00
N GLY A 71 0.35 20.69 2.19
CA GLY A 71 0.78 21.39 0.99
C GLY A 71 0.53 20.54 -0.27
N GLY A 72 0.94 21.01 -1.44
CA GLY A 72 0.73 20.28 -2.70
C GLY A 72 1.72 19.12 -2.84
N TRP A 73 1.24 17.89 -2.84
CA TRP A 73 2.01 16.66 -3.02
C TRP A 73 1.47 15.88 -4.21
N GLU A 74 2.33 15.50 -5.14
CA GLU A 74 1.98 14.50 -6.16
C GLU A 74 1.75 13.16 -5.48
N VAL A 75 0.79 12.38 -6.00
CA VAL A 75 0.49 11.05 -5.47
C VAL A 75 0.28 10.05 -6.59
N PHE A 76 0.80 8.85 -6.40
CA PHE A 76 0.30 7.65 -7.07
C PHE A 76 0.16 6.53 -6.05
N GLY A 77 -0.80 5.63 -6.29
CA GLY A 77 -1.00 4.54 -5.37
C GLY A 77 -1.85 3.43 -5.93
N VAL A 78 -1.93 2.38 -5.12
CA VAL A 78 -2.76 1.21 -5.38
C VAL A 78 -3.53 0.85 -4.13
N GLY A 79 -4.64 0.14 -4.31
CA GLY A 79 -5.39 -0.43 -3.21
C GLY A 79 -5.99 -1.78 -3.57
N THR A 80 -6.28 -2.56 -2.54
CA THR A 80 -7.07 -3.77 -2.66
C THR A 80 -8.43 -3.55 -2.01
N ILE A 81 -9.48 -4.00 -2.68
CA ILE A 81 -10.86 -3.99 -2.19
C ILE A 81 -11.17 -5.41 -1.75
N VAL A 82 -11.39 -5.60 -0.46
CA VAL A 82 -11.74 -6.91 0.13
C VAL A 82 -12.76 -6.65 1.24
N PRO A 83 -13.88 -7.40 1.32
CA PRO A 83 -14.89 -7.19 2.34
C PRO A 83 -14.36 -7.52 3.73
N ASP A 84 -14.77 -6.74 4.70
CA ASP A 84 -14.73 -7.05 6.12
C ASP A 84 -16.15 -7.31 6.64
N LYS A 85 -16.34 -7.36 7.97
CA LYS A 85 -17.65 -7.57 8.59
C LYS A 85 -18.67 -6.47 8.31
N ASP A 86 -18.20 -5.26 7.95
CA ASP A 86 -19.02 -4.07 7.75
C ASP A 86 -19.24 -3.78 6.24
N GLY A 87 -18.67 -4.59 5.35
CA GLY A 87 -18.80 -4.48 3.90
C GLY A 87 -17.46 -4.28 3.17
N PRO A 88 -17.47 -3.78 1.92
CA PRO A 88 -16.25 -3.61 1.16
C PRO A 88 -15.32 -2.58 1.79
N HIS A 89 -14.06 -3.00 2.01
CA HIS A 89 -13.00 -2.19 2.60
C HIS A 89 -11.86 -2.00 1.60
N ILE A 90 -11.31 -0.78 1.52
CA ILE A 90 -10.16 -0.50 0.67
C ILE A 90 -8.91 -0.32 1.53
N HIS A 91 -7.88 -1.10 1.24
CA HIS A 91 -6.56 -0.94 1.82
C HIS A 91 -5.64 -0.27 0.80
N TYR A 92 -5.18 0.95 1.10
CA TYR A 92 -4.38 1.76 0.19
C TYR A 92 -2.91 1.78 0.57
N HIS A 93 -2.03 1.62 -0.41
CA HIS A 93 -0.64 2.04 -0.33
C HIS A 93 -0.36 3.10 -1.40
N ALA A 94 0.36 4.13 -1.02
CA ALA A 94 0.71 5.22 -1.93
C ALA A 94 2.13 5.73 -1.70
N SER A 95 2.67 6.36 -2.74
CA SER A 95 3.83 7.23 -2.63
C SER A 95 3.38 8.66 -2.89
N VAL A 96 3.72 9.57 -1.99
CA VAL A 96 3.55 11.00 -2.17
C VAL A 96 4.89 11.67 -2.30
N GLY A 97 5.01 12.62 -3.25
CA GLY A 97 6.27 13.28 -3.58
C GLY A 97 6.13 14.79 -3.67
N ARG A 98 7.11 15.53 -3.12
CA ARG A 98 7.19 16.99 -3.19
C ARG A 98 8.63 17.46 -3.06
N ALA A 99 9.09 18.28 -4.01
CA ALA A 99 10.37 18.98 -3.94
C ALA A 99 11.57 18.08 -3.57
N GLY A 100 11.66 16.88 -4.15
CA GLY A 100 12.75 15.93 -3.91
C GLY A 100 12.59 15.07 -2.66
N THR A 101 11.49 15.22 -1.91
CA THR A 101 11.13 14.36 -0.78
C THR A 101 10.01 13.43 -1.19
N ALA A 102 10.07 12.18 -0.78
CA ALA A 102 8.98 11.22 -0.96
C ALA A 102 8.68 10.49 0.35
N LEU A 103 7.39 10.19 0.56
CA LEU A 103 6.89 9.32 1.61
C LEU A 103 6.15 8.17 0.95
N THR A 104 6.35 6.95 1.45
CA THR A 104 5.63 5.78 0.95
C THR A 104 5.07 4.99 2.13
N GLY A 105 3.81 4.60 2.03
CA GLY A 105 3.16 3.84 3.10
C GLY A 105 1.67 3.66 2.89
N CYS A 106 1.00 3.28 3.95
CA CYS A 106 -0.43 3.08 3.97
C CYS A 106 -1.15 4.39 4.28
N LEU A 107 -2.00 4.88 3.35
CA LEU A 107 -2.88 6.03 3.59
C LEU A 107 -3.92 5.69 4.65
N ARG A 108 -4.07 6.56 5.65
CA ARG A 108 -4.95 6.38 6.80
C ARG A 108 -5.69 7.67 7.15
N GLU A 109 -6.92 7.51 7.60
CA GLU A 109 -7.78 8.54 8.17
C GLU A 109 -8.17 9.67 7.22
N THR A 110 -7.23 10.35 6.58
CA THR A 110 -7.50 11.47 5.68
C THR A 110 -6.54 11.49 4.48
N ALA A 111 -7.06 11.90 3.32
CA ALA A 111 -6.32 12.17 2.10
C ALA A 111 -7.09 13.18 1.26
N VAL A 112 -6.90 14.48 1.55
CA VAL A 112 -7.66 15.56 0.91
C VAL A 112 -7.05 15.90 -0.45
N THR A 113 -7.87 15.80 -1.48
CA THR A 113 -7.49 16.05 -2.88
C THR A 113 -7.05 17.50 -3.08
N TYR A 114 -5.95 17.70 -3.81
CA TYR A 114 -5.53 18.95 -4.42
C TYR A 114 -5.64 18.84 -5.94
N LEU A 115 -6.32 19.78 -6.57
CA LEU A 115 -6.65 19.79 -7.99
C LEU A 115 -7.55 18.61 -8.38
N VAL A 116 -6.97 17.41 -8.49
CA VAL A 116 -7.71 16.22 -8.95
C VAL A 116 -7.02 14.93 -8.50
N ILE A 117 -7.83 13.90 -8.26
CA ILE A 117 -7.42 12.50 -8.27
C ILE A 117 -8.16 11.79 -9.39
N GLU A 118 -7.43 11.03 -10.18
CA GLU A 118 -7.97 10.11 -11.18
C GLU A 118 -7.73 8.67 -10.72
N ALA A 119 -8.80 7.90 -10.58
CA ALA A 119 -8.74 6.53 -10.09
C ALA A 119 -9.38 5.56 -11.09
N VAL A 120 -8.74 4.41 -11.28
CA VAL A 120 -9.30 3.29 -12.04
C VAL A 120 -9.55 2.14 -11.08
N ILE A 121 -10.80 1.68 -11.04
CA ILE A 121 -11.23 0.57 -10.18
C ILE A 121 -11.51 -0.63 -11.06
N TYR A 122 -10.87 -1.73 -10.78
CA TYR A 122 -11.07 -3.04 -11.41
C TYR A 122 -11.84 -3.93 -10.44
N GLU A 123 -13.13 -4.13 -10.70
CA GLU A 123 -13.91 -5.11 -9.95
C GLU A 123 -13.45 -6.53 -10.30
N ILE A 124 -13.30 -7.38 -9.28
CA ILE A 124 -12.97 -8.79 -9.47
C ILE A 124 -14.10 -9.61 -8.89
N THR A 125 -14.71 -10.44 -9.71
CA THR A 125 -15.83 -11.32 -9.34
C THR A 125 -15.35 -12.74 -9.12
N GLY A 126 -16.10 -13.52 -8.31
CA GLY A 126 -15.79 -14.93 -8.05
C GLY A 126 -14.65 -15.16 -7.05
N LEU A 127 -14.08 -14.09 -6.46
CA LEU A 127 -13.07 -14.23 -5.41
C LEU A 127 -13.70 -14.74 -4.11
N SER A 128 -12.99 -15.67 -3.45
CA SER A 128 -13.21 -16.00 -2.05
C SER A 128 -12.14 -15.30 -1.21
N ALA A 129 -12.46 -14.09 -0.76
CA ALA A 129 -11.55 -13.24 0.01
C ALA A 129 -12.34 -12.45 1.06
N ARG A 130 -11.80 -12.32 2.26
CA ARG A 130 -12.36 -11.52 3.35
C ARG A 130 -11.27 -11.01 4.26
N ARG A 131 -11.58 -10.02 5.07
CA ARG A 131 -10.68 -9.55 6.13
C ARG A 131 -11.10 -10.18 7.45
N GLU A 132 -10.12 -10.70 8.18
CA GLU A 132 -10.31 -11.30 9.49
C GLU A 132 -9.29 -10.75 10.48
N PHE A 133 -9.71 -10.64 11.74
CA PHE A 133 -8.81 -10.22 12.81
C PHE A 133 -7.81 -11.34 13.12
N ASP A 134 -6.53 -10.99 13.10
CA ASP A 134 -5.43 -11.88 13.44
C ASP A 134 -4.90 -11.54 14.84
N GLU A 135 -5.01 -12.49 15.77
CA GLU A 135 -4.64 -12.30 17.17
C GLU A 135 -3.15 -12.02 17.37
N LYS A 136 -2.30 -12.55 16.53
CA LYS A 136 -0.85 -12.37 16.63
C LYS A 136 -0.42 -10.97 16.23
N THR A 137 -0.95 -10.47 15.14
CA THR A 137 -0.60 -9.14 14.61
C THR A 137 -1.49 -8.04 15.18
N GLN A 138 -2.66 -8.38 15.77
CA GLN A 138 -3.70 -7.44 16.19
C GLN A 138 -4.21 -6.55 15.03
N LEU A 139 -4.17 -7.09 13.82
CA LEU A 139 -4.62 -6.42 12.59
C LEU A 139 -5.70 -7.24 11.90
N GLU A 140 -6.55 -6.57 11.13
CA GLU A 140 -7.42 -7.24 10.17
C GLU A 140 -6.64 -7.55 8.90
N LEU A 141 -6.37 -8.82 8.64
CA LEU A 141 -5.63 -9.31 7.49
C LEU A 141 -6.56 -9.93 6.46
N THR A 142 -6.13 -9.92 5.20
CA THR A 142 -6.85 -10.60 4.13
C THR A 142 -6.62 -12.11 4.22
N VAL A 143 -7.72 -12.86 4.30
CA VAL A 143 -7.75 -14.32 4.23
C VAL A 143 -8.36 -14.72 2.89
N LEU A 144 -7.71 -15.64 2.20
CA LEU A 144 -8.13 -16.16 0.89
C LEU A 144 -8.58 -17.61 1.03
N GLY A 145 -9.64 -18.00 0.30
CA GLY A 145 -10.24 -19.34 0.33
C GLY A 145 -11.63 -19.36 0.99
N ASN A 146 -12.34 -20.46 0.81
CA ASN A 146 -13.68 -20.62 1.36
C ASN A 146 -13.66 -20.76 2.89
N PRO A 147 -14.67 -20.23 3.62
CA PRO A 147 -14.82 -20.51 5.04
C PRO A 147 -14.96 -22.00 5.26
N GLY A 148 -14.01 -22.64 5.96
CA GLY A 148 -14.01 -24.07 6.25
C GLY A 148 -13.01 -24.92 5.45
N GLU A 149 -12.27 -24.38 4.48
CA GLU A 149 -11.19 -25.11 3.80
C GLU A 149 -9.79 -24.88 4.45
N GLY A 150 -9.70 -24.03 5.46
CA GLY A 150 -8.45 -23.63 6.11
C GLY A 150 -8.03 -24.44 7.34
N GLU A 151 -8.85 -25.36 7.82
CA GLU A 151 -8.53 -26.27 8.93
C GLU A 151 -8.41 -27.71 8.44
N LYS A 152 -7.47 -27.97 7.55
CA LYS A 152 -6.81 -29.27 7.56
C LYS A 152 -5.50 -29.06 8.29
N ASP A 153 -5.52 -29.46 9.55
CA ASP A 153 -4.34 -29.64 10.37
C ASP A 153 -3.23 -30.23 9.52
N GLY A 154 -2.19 -29.43 9.32
CA GLY A 154 -0.96 -29.95 8.76
C GLY A 154 -0.44 -31.01 9.71
N GLU A 155 -0.71 -32.29 9.42
CA GLU A 155 0.17 -33.34 9.88
C GLU A 155 1.59 -32.95 9.47
N ALA A 156 2.39 -32.59 10.47
CA ALA A 156 3.81 -32.35 10.30
C ALA A 156 4.41 -33.65 9.73
N GLY A 157 4.57 -33.68 8.41
CA GLY A 157 5.47 -34.63 7.78
C GLY A 157 6.86 -34.41 8.35
N PRO A 158 7.71 -35.44 8.41
CA PRO A 158 9.04 -35.33 9.01
C PRO A 158 9.81 -34.19 8.34
N GLU A 159 10.33 -33.27 9.15
CA GLU A 159 11.24 -32.21 8.71
C GLU A 159 12.45 -32.82 8.02
N GLU A 160 12.45 -32.85 6.70
CA GLU A 160 13.71 -32.98 5.97
C GLU A 160 14.46 -31.67 6.19
N LYS A 161 15.51 -31.75 6.98
CA LYS A 161 16.48 -30.66 7.13
C LYS A 161 17.19 -30.46 5.79
N GLU A 162 16.66 -29.56 4.96
CA GLU A 162 17.46 -29.01 3.88
C GLU A 162 18.61 -28.20 4.50
N GLU A 163 19.82 -28.78 4.43
CA GLU A 163 21.04 -28.04 4.69
C GLU A 163 21.17 -26.93 3.63
N HIS A 164 20.83 -25.73 4.00
CA HIS A 164 21.16 -24.56 3.21
C HIS A 164 22.71 -24.45 3.17
N PRO A 165 23.32 -24.40 1.98
CA PRO A 165 24.75 -24.12 1.89
C PRO A 165 25.03 -22.77 2.52
N ALA A 166 26.00 -22.71 3.41
CA ALA A 166 26.46 -21.52 4.08
C ALA A 166 26.76 -20.43 3.03
N LEU A 167 26.17 -19.26 3.19
CA LEU A 167 26.52 -18.09 2.39
C LEU A 167 28.00 -17.79 2.60
N PRO A 168 28.76 -17.49 1.53
CA PRO A 168 30.16 -17.12 1.66
C PRO A 168 30.30 -15.87 2.52
N GLU A 169 31.20 -15.88 3.48
CA GLU A 169 31.54 -14.73 4.32
C GLU A 169 31.88 -13.53 3.43
N GLU A 170 31.08 -12.45 3.55
CA GLU A 170 31.38 -11.17 2.91
C GLU A 170 32.73 -10.66 3.42
N LYS A 171 33.70 -10.63 2.55
CA LYS A 171 34.95 -9.90 2.77
C LYS A 171 34.56 -8.43 2.92
N LYS A 172 34.92 -7.83 4.04
CA LYS A 172 34.82 -6.37 4.25
C LYS A 172 35.61 -5.67 3.14
N GLU A 173 34.89 -5.19 2.12
CA GLU A 173 35.50 -4.29 1.15
C GLU A 173 35.76 -2.94 1.82
N GLU A 174 37.00 -2.50 1.71
CA GLU A 174 37.45 -1.16 2.05
C GLU A 174 36.57 -0.12 1.36
N LYS A 175 36.05 0.86 2.13
CA LYS A 175 35.30 2.00 1.61
C LYS A 175 36.18 2.75 0.61
N SER A 176 35.97 2.51 -0.69
CA SER A 176 36.46 3.43 -1.72
C SER A 176 35.58 4.69 -1.65
N GLU A 177 36.19 5.80 -1.36
CA GLU A 177 35.56 7.13 -1.43
C GLU A 177 35.08 7.36 -2.87
N LEU A 178 33.76 7.44 -3.06
CA LEU A 178 33.17 7.84 -4.33
C LEU A 178 33.44 9.36 -4.53
N PRO A 179 34.06 9.78 -5.61
CA PRO A 179 34.22 11.20 -5.94
C PRO A 179 32.87 11.78 -6.37
N GLY A 180 32.44 12.83 -5.73
CA GLY A 180 31.22 13.58 -6.04
C GLY A 180 30.04 13.17 -5.16
N GLY A 181 29.94 13.75 -3.96
CA GLY A 181 28.87 13.49 -3.02
C GLY A 181 27.52 13.95 -3.56
N LEU A 182 26.46 13.28 -3.12
CA LEU A 182 25.04 13.58 -3.39
C LEU A 182 24.72 15.09 -3.24
N ALA A 183 25.47 15.81 -2.41
CA ALA A 183 25.36 17.25 -2.20
C ALA A 183 25.70 18.08 -3.47
N ASP A 184 26.60 17.61 -4.32
CA ASP A 184 26.99 18.31 -5.54
C ASP A 184 25.95 18.11 -6.65
N ILE A 185 25.31 16.95 -6.70
CA ILE A 185 24.20 16.66 -7.63
C ILE A 185 22.99 17.51 -7.28
N ILE A 186 22.66 17.66 -5.99
CA ILE A 186 21.54 18.49 -5.53
C ILE A 186 21.80 19.98 -5.82
N ARG A 187 23.03 20.44 -5.68
CA ARG A 187 23.40 21.85 -5.96
C ARG A 187 23.22 22.20 -7.44
N ASP A 188 23.47 21.29 -8.37
CA ASP A 188 23.34 21.52 -9.81
C ASP A 188 21.89 21.51 -10.28
N LEU A 189 21.03 20.71 -9.67
CA LEU A 189 19.59 20.65 -9.94
C LEU A 189 18.80 21.86 -9.41
N THR A 190 19.37 22.65 -8.49
CA THR A 190 18.72 23.83 -7.89
C THR A 190 19.14 25.15 -8.52
N ARG A 191 20.04 25.15 -9.49
CA ARG A 191 20.42 26.39 -10.25
C ARG A 191 19.27 26.78 -11.18
N ARG A 192 18.59 27.87 -10.87
CA ARG A 192 17.68 28.52 -11.80
C ARG A 192 18.47 28.99 -13.03
N PRO A 193 17.95 28.81 -14.26
CA PRO A 193 18.57 29.43 -15.43
C PRO A 193 18.55 30.95 -15.28
N PRO A 194 19.57 31.66 -15.79
CA PRO A 194 19.56 33.11 -15.79
C PRO A 194 18.38 33.63 -16.62
N THR A 195 17.69 34.65 -16.10
CA THR A 195 16.59 35.38 -16.73
C THR A 195 17.05 36.14 -17.97
#